data_e696eaa4c4f2e7a52202788dddf42124
#
_entry.id   e696eaa4c4f2e7a52202788dddf42124
#
_cell.length_a   1.000
_cell.length_b   1.000
_cell.length_c   1.000
_cell.angle_alpha   90.00
_cell.angle_beta   90.00
_cell.angle_gamma   90.00
#
_symmetry.space_group_name_H-M   'P 1'
#
loop_
_entity.id
_entity.type
_entity.pdbx_description
1 polymer ?
#
loop_
_entity_poly.entity_id
_entity_poly.type
_entity_poly.pdbx_seq_one_letter_code
_entity_poly.pdbx_strand_id
1 'polypeptide(L)'
;MRSPSIRRALPLVELGGLLLVALLALLFHLRLPGRLPSEADYRAVAERLQAECQPGDAVLLFPWWAERARIFVPSSLPVYGYLGSDRDDLSAHPRVWVLGQPELPRSDEAGFLETFLTGRRAVGETSRHGTLTLALYENGRHRPRRFTATDAYARARVYLEQPDGSRRDCPFDGKAHRCPGAAHLYVAPEWHEILYEPRRCLWMHAPGGKQRLVAELDGVPGGVGLRLEGGIIFEHAFPKDARFSTTHLGVDDAANGARLVSLAIPPGLEGVQKAEVRLPDGAPHTVKIWVQADNADRRQVCLDVLGVEPEVGVRG
;
A
#
# COMPACT_ATOMS: atom_id res chain seq x y z
N MET A 1 -62.46 -18.81 -4.15
CA MET A 1 -63.01 -17.46 -4.47
C MET A 1 -62.43 -16.46 -3.50
N ARG A 2 -61.57 -15.52 -3.93
CA ARG A 2 -61.06 -14.46 -3.05
C ARG A 2 -62.11 -13.35 -2.91
N SER A 3 -62.39 -12.95 -1.68
CA SER A 3 -63.39 -11.91 -1.36
C SER A 3 -63.12 -10.59 -2.11
N PRO A 4 -64.14 -9.95 -2.71
CA PRO A 4 -63.97 -8.71 -3.46
C PRO A 4 -63.42 -7.51 -2.66
N SER A 5 -63.53 -7.56 -1.34
CA SER A 5 -62.96 -6.55 -0.43
C SER A 5 -61.43 -6.55 -0.39
N ILE A 6 -60.77 -7.70 -0.54
CA ILE A 6 -59.29 -7.81 -0.54
C ILE A 6 -58.69 -7.17 -1.80
N ARG A 7 -59.37 -7.29 -2.96
CA ARG A 7 -58.87 -6.69 -4.21
C ARG A 7 -58.86 -5.14 -4.21
N ARG A 8 -59.74 -4.49 -3.42
CA ARG A 8 -59.78 -3.03 -3.28
C ARG A 8 -58.83 -2.51 -2.24
N ALA A 9 -58.46 -3.29 -1.24
CA ALA A 9 -57.50 -2.87 -0.21
C ALA A 9 -56.03 -2.96 -0.65
N LEU A 10 -55.72 -3.86 -1.61
CA LEU A 10 -54.35 -4.11 -2.06
C LEU A 10 -53.67 -2.83 -2.58
N PRO A 11 -54.24 -2.02 -3.51
CA PRO A 11 -53.61 -0.82 -4.01
C PRO A 11 -53.44 0.27 -2.95
N LEU A 12 -54.29 0.32 -1.93
CA LEU A 12 -54.14 1.26 -0.82
C LEU A 12 -53.00 0.88 0.12
N VAL A 13 -52.78 -0.41 0.34
CA VAL A 13 -51.64 -0.92 1.12
C VAL A 13 -50.33 -0.68 0.36
N GLU A 14 -50.31 -0.92 -0.94
CA GLU A 14 -49.13 -0.64 -1.80
C GLU A 14 -48.81 0.86 -1.80
N LEU A 15 -49.78 1.73 -2.01
CA LEU A 15 -49.61 3.16 -1.96
C LEU A 15 -49.11 3.65 -0.59
N GLY A 16 -49.67 3.12 0.49
CA GLY A 16 -49.25 3.41 1.86
C GLY A 16 -47.80 2.98 2.10
N GLY A 17 -47.41 1.81 1.60
CA GLY A 17 -46.02 1.32 1.66
C GLY A 17 -45.04 2.21 0.90
N LEU A 18 -45.41 2.63 -0.30
CA LEU A 18 -44.60 3.55 -1.10
C LEU A 18 -44.44 4.91 -0.44
N LEU A 19 -45.52 5.49 0.11
CA LEU A 19 -45.46 6.75 0.83
C LEU A 19 -44.59 6.66 2.10
N LEU A 20 -44.67 5.55 2.83
CA LEU A 20 -43.83 5.33 4.01
C LEU A 20 -42.34 5.26 3.62
N VAL A 21 -42.00 4.52 2.56
CA VAL A 21 -40.61 4.42 2.07
C VAL A 21 -40.12 5.80 1.60
N ALA A 22 -40.94 6.54 0.85
CA ALA A 22 -40.61 7.89 0.41
C ALA A 22 -40.37 8.85 1.59
N LEU A 23 -41.22 8.78 2.62
CA LEU A 23 -41.06 9.59 3.82
C LEU A 23 -39.79 9.23 4.58
N LEU A 24 -39.49 7.93 4.77
CA LEU A 24 -38.27 7.47 5.43
C LEU A 24 -37.01 7.89 4.65
N ALA A 25 -37.04 7.77 3.33
CA ALA A 25 -35.96 8.23 2.46
C ALA A 25 -35.76 9.75 2.57
N LEU A 26 -36.83 10.53 2.57
CA LEU A 26 -36.77 11.98 2.75
C LEU A 26 -36.19 12.34 4.14
N LEU A 27 -36.67 11.71 5.20
CA LEU A 27 -36.16 11.96 6.56
C LEU A 27 -34.69 11.57 6.69
N PHE A 28 -34.28 10.47 6.08
CA PHE A 28 -32.87 10.08 6.01
C PHE A 28 -32.04 11.13 5.28
N HIS A 29 -32.50 11.57 4.11
CA HIS A 29 -31.81 12.56 3.28
C HIS A 29 -31.65 13.91 3.98
N LEU A 30 -32.68 14.34 4.70
CA LEU A 30 -32.65 15.59 5.50
C LEU A 30 -31.71 15.49 6.71
N ARG A 31 -31.50 14.29 7.27
CA ARG A 31 -30.59 14.08 8.41
C ARG A 31 -29.15 13.80 8.00
N LEU A 32 -28.92 13.36 6.77
CA LEU A 32 -27.60 12.95 6.27
C LEU A 32 -26.56 14.08 6.36
N PRO A 33 -26.84 15.33 5.92
CA PRO A 33 -25.86 16.42 5.99
C PRO A 33 -25.35 16.72 7.41
N GLY A 34 -26.21 16.53 8.42
CA GLY A 34 -25.80 16.75 9.82
C GLY A 34 -24.94 15.62 10.41
N ARG A 35 -24.75 14.52 9.67
CA ARG A 35 -23.90 13.39 10.08
C ARG A 35 -22.59 13.32 9.30
N LEU A 36 -22.50 14.00 8.17
CA LEU A 36 -21.32 14.05 7.35
C LEU A 36 -20.46 15.25 7.68
N PRO A 37 -19.12 15.14 7.58
CA PRO A 37 -18.25 16.30 7.76
C PRO A 37 -18.52 17.36 6.69
N SER A 38 -18.55 18.61 7.11
CA SER A 38 -18.62 19.75 6.20
C SER A 38 -17.22 20.06 5.60
N GLU A 39 -17.19 20.87 4.55
CA GLU A 39 -15.91 21.37 4.03
C GLU A 39 -15.16 22.24 5.04
N ALA A 40 -15.88 22.94 5.90
CA ALA A 40 -15.27 23.72 6.98
C ALA A 40 -14.54 22.81 7.98
N ASP A 41 -15.11 21.64 8.30
CA ASP A 41 -14.46 20.66 9.19
C ASP A 41 -13.15 20.14 8.60
N TYR A 42 -13.15 19.78 7.29
CA TYR A 42 -11.93 19.33 6.61
C TYR A 42 -10.88 20.45 6.54
N ARG A 43 -11.28 21.70 6.28
CA ARG A 43 -10.35 22.84 6.27
C ARG A 43 -9.73 23.08 7.64
N ALA A 44 -10.51 23.00 8.71
CA ALA A 44 -10.00 23.13 10.07
C ALA A 44 -8.98 22.02 10.42
N VAL A 45 -9.22 20.78 9.96
CA VAL A 45 -8.24 19.70 10.07
C VAL A 45 -6.97 20.03 9.28
N ALA A 46 -7.13 20.52 8.04
CA ALA A 46 -5.98 20.87 7.18
C ALA A 46 -5.14 21.99 7.79
N GLU A 47 -5.76 23.03 8.33
CA GLU A 47 -5.08 24.14 9.03
C GLU A 47 -4.27 23.63 10.23
N ARG A 48 -4.84 22.73 11.02
CA ARG A 48 -4.13 22.12 12.14
C ARG A 48 -2.95 21.25 11.66
N LEU A 49 -3.14 20.41 10.65
CA LEU A 49 -2.05 19.64 10.07
C LEU A 49 -0.93 20.54 9.55
N GLN A 50 -1.27 21.63 8.85
CA GLN A 50 -0.27 22.59 8.36
C GLN A 50 0.52 23.28 9.49
N ALA A 51 -0.13 23.55 10.62
CA ALA A 51 0.50 24.22 11.76
C ALA A 51 1.39 23.29 12.60
N GLU A 52 1.02 22.02 12.73
CA GLU A 52 1.63 21.11 13.71
C GLU A 52 2.42 19.94 13.07
N CYS A 53 2.28 19.70 11.76
CA CYS A 53 3.03 18.61 11.12
C CYS A 53 4.53 18.88 11.09
N GLN A 54 5.29 17.80 11.17
CA GLN A 54 6.75 17.81 11.07
C GLN A 54 7.21 16.98 9.86
N PRO A 55 8.42 17.22 9.35
CA PRO A 55 8.98 16.38 8.31
C PRO A 55 9.00 14.91 8.73
N GLY A 56 8.50 14.06 7.85
CA GLY A 56 8.39 12.61 8.12
C GLY A 56 7.05 12.16 8.71
N ASP A 57 6.15 13.06 9.07
CA ASP A 57 4.79 12.70 9.49
C ASP A 57 4.00 12.05 8.35
N ALA A 58 2.99 11.26 8.74
CA ALA A 58 1.99 10.71 7.83
C ALA A 58 0.58 10.88 8.38
N VAL A 59 -0.42 10.76 7.51
CA VAL A 59 -1.84 10.73 7.88
C VAL A 59 -2.41 9.35 7.61
N LEU A 60 -3.10 8.78 8.59
CA LEU A 60 -3.87 7.56 8.46
C LEU A 60 -5.36 7.89 8.51
N LEU A 61 -6.09 7.51 7.47
CA LEU A 61 -7.55 7.64 7.41
C LEU A 61 -8.21 6.45 8.10
N PHE A 62 -9.12 6.73 9.01
CA PHE A 62 -9.95 5.74 9.67
C PHE A 62 -11.42 6.18 9.72
N PRO A 63 -12.31 5.46 9.04
CA PRO A 63 -12.07 4.32 8.17
C PRO A 63 -11.37 4.70 6.86
N TRP A 64 -10.83 3.70 6.15
CA TRP A 64 -10.07 3.91 4.90
C TRP A 64 -10.87 4.62 3.80
N TRP A 65 -12.19 4.51 3.80
CA TRP A 65 -13.06 5.17 2.82
C TRP A 65 -13.31 6.67 3.11
N ALA A 66 -12.70 7.23 4.16
CA ALA A 66 -12.69 8.68 4.39
C ALA A 66 -11.84 9.45 3.36
N GLU A 67 -11.85 8.98 2.10
CA GLU A 67 -11.01 9.44 0.99
C GLU A 67 -11.20 10.92 0.63
N ARG A 68 -12.36 11.51 0.93
CA ARG A 68 -12.58 12.95 0.74
C ARG A 68 -11.56 13.80 1.50
N ALA A 69 -11.06 13.31 2.61
CA ALA A 69 -10.03 14.00 3.39
C ALA A 69 -8.74 14.28 2.60
N ARG A 70 -8.38 13.40 1.63
CA ARG A 70 -7.16 13.56 0.82
C ARG A 70 -7.10 14.88 0.05
N ILE A 71 -8.26 15.43 -0.32
CA ILE A 71 -8.33 16.71 -1.06
C ILE A 71 -7.85 17.88 -0.19
N PHE A 72 -7.99 17.76 1.12
CA PHE A 72 -7.71 18.82 2.10
C PHE A 72 -6.37 18.63 2.81
N VAL A 73 -5.89 17.39 2.94
CA VAL A 73 -4.60 17.11 3.58
C VAL A 73 -3.47 17.75 2.77
N PRO A 74 -2.49 18.42 3.43
CA PRO A 74 -1.34 19.00 2.74
C PRO A 74 -0.63 17.96 1.85
N SER A 75 -0.31 18.33 0.62
CA SER A 75 0.31 17.43 -0.38
C SER A 75 1.71 16.91 0.02
N SER A 76 2.35 17.55 1.01
CA SER A 76 3.61 17.11 1.60
C SER A 76 3.47 15.92 2.53
N LEU A 77 2.25 15.60 2.99
CA LEU A 77 2.00 14.49 3.89
C LEU A 77 1.50 13.26 3.12
N PRO A 78 2.16 12.11 3.23
CA PRO A 78 1.63 10.86 2.71
C PRO A 78 0.35 10.47 3.47
N VAL A 79 -0.66 10.00 2.73
CA VAL A 79 -1.97 9.64 3.29
C VAL A 79 -2.25 8.16 3.02
N TYR A 80 -2.45 7.42 4.09
CA TYR A 80 -2.74 5.99 4.08
C TYR A 80 -4.18 5.72 4.54
N GLY A 81 -4.79 4.63 4.05
CA GLY A 81 -6.06 4.13 4.57
C GLY A 81 -5.83 2.95 5.52
N TYR A 82 -6.57 2.88 6.62
CA TYR A 82 -6.57 1.72 7.50
C TYR A 82 -7.48 0.62 6.91
N LEU A 83 -6.89 -0.54 6.60
CA LEU A 83 -7.58 -1.67 5.93
C LEU A 83 -7.84 -2.87 6.87
N GLY A 84 -7.91 -2.63 8.18
CA GLY A 84 -8.16 -3.70 9.17
C GLY A 84 -6.91 -4.36 9.75
N SER A 85 -5.73 -3.96 9.30
CA SER A 85 -4.43 -4.41 9.81
C SER A 85 -3.45 -3.25 9.93
N ASP A 86 -2.40 -3.43 10.72
CA ASP A 86 -1.32 -2.44 10.76
C ASP A 86 -0.52 -2.48 9.46
N ARG A 87 -0.14 -1.32 8.97
CA ARG A 87 0.59 -1.16 7.72
C ARG A 87 2.08 -0.99 8.01
N ASP A 88 2.91 -1.83 7.38
CA ASP A 88 4.36 -1.73 7.55
C ASP A 88 4.97 -0.45 7.00
N ASP A 89 4.36 0.15 5.98
CA ASP A 89 4.80 1.42 5.42
C ASP A 89 4.69 2.57 6.44
N LEU A 90 3.78 2.46 7.42
CA LEU A 90 3.73 3.38 8.55
C LEU A 90 5.01 3.34 9.41
N SER A 91 5.78 2.26 9.38
CA SER A 91 7.06 2.19 10.09
C SER A 91 8.10 3.21 9.60
N ALA A 92 7.94 3.74 8.40
CA ALA A 92 8.80 4.80 7.87
C ALA A 92 8.58 6.18 8.53
N HIS A 93 7.49 6.32 9.29
CA HIS A 93 7.04 7.61 9.83
C HIS A 93 7.20 7.65 11.35
N PRO A 94 7.95 8.65 11.89
CA PRO A 94 8.14 8.79 13.33
C PRO A 94 6.85 9.15 14.05
N ARG A 95 5.92 9.84 13.37
CA ARG A 95 4.63 10.24 13.90
C ARG A 95 3.53 9.98 12.87
N VAL A 96 2.36 9.60 13.35
CA VAL A 96 1.18 9.32 12.52
C VAL A 96 -0.02 10.09 13.06
N TRP A 97 -0.59 10.92 12.19
CA TRP A 97 -1.86 11.58 12.43
C TRP A 97 -3.00 10.64 12.04
N VAL A 98 -3.91 10.35 12.96
CA VAL A 98 -5.12 9.57 12.66
C VAL A 98 -6.27 10.52 12.44
N LEU A 99 -6.77 10.58 11.22
CA LEU A 99 -7.98 11.29 10.86
C LEU A 99 -9.16 10.33 10.89
N GLY A 100 -9.96 10.45 11.94
CA GLY A 100 -11.15 9.63 12.15
C GLY A 100 -12.39 10.31 11.60
N GLN A 101 -13.24 9.51 10.96
CA GLN A 101 -14.58 9.91 10.50
C GLN A 101 -15.61 8.87 10.98
N PRO A 102 -16.03 8.91 12.25
CA PRO A 102 -16.89 7.91 12.84
C PRO A 102 -18.37 8.07 12.41
N GLU A 103 -18.66 7.90 11.11
CA GLU A 103 -20.00 8.09 10.55
C GLU A 103 -20.96 6.95 10.86
N LEU A 104 -20.45 5.76 11.06
CA LEU A 104 -21.26 4.56 11.23
C LEU A 104 -20.80 3.77 12.45
N PRO A 105 -21.73 3.27 13.28
CA PRO A 105 -21.42 2.44 14.43
C PRO A 105 -20.83 1.05 14.07
N ARG A 106 -20.50 0.82 12.82
CA ARG A 106 -19.90 -0.42 12.29
C ARG A 106 -18.43 -0.31 11.90
N SER A 107 -17.78 0.85 12.11
CA SER A 107 -16.33 0.90 12.01
C SER A 107 -15.77 0.02 13.13
N ASP A 108 -14.88 -0.90 12.80
CA ASP A 108 -14.19 -1.74 13.78
C ASP A 108 -13.16 -0.91 14.56
N GLU A 109 -13.67 -0.03 15.42
CA GLU A 109 -12.83 0.84 16.25
C GLU A 109 -12.04 0.02 17.26
N ALA A 110 -12.61 -1.07 17.77
CA ALA A 110 -11.90 -1.94 18.72
C ALA A 110 -10.73 -2.65 18.06
N GLY A 111 -10.92 -3.26 16.88
CA GLY A 111 -9.84 -3.87 16.12
C GLY A 111 -8.79 -2.86 15.67
N PHE A 112 -9.19 -1.63 15.31
CA PHE A 112 -8.25 -0.56 15.02
C PHE A 112 -7.39 -0.22 16.24
N LEU A 113 -8.01 0.00 17.41
CA LEU A 113 -7.29 0.32 18.63
C LEU A 113 -6.34 -0.81 19.04
N GLU A 114 -6.76 -2.06 18.94
CA GLU A 114 -5.93 -3.22 19.27
C GLU A 114 -4.71 -3.32 18.35
N THR A 115 -4.89 -3.17 17.06
CA THR A 115 -3.80 -3.36 16.07
C THR A 115 -2.93 -2.13 15.91
N PHE A 116 -3.54 -0.95 15.73
CA PHE A 116 -2.82 0.27 15.45
C PHE A 116 -2.07 0.82 16.66
N LEU A 117 -2.70 0.81 17.86
CA LEU A 117 -2.09 1.39 19.07
C LEU A 117 -0.96 0.52 19.63
N THR A 118 -0.84 -0.75 19.23
CA THR A 118 0.29 -1.56 19.63
C THR A 118 1.60 -0.94 19.16
N GLY A 119 2.44 -0.52 20.12
CA GLY A 119 3.72 0.16 19.84
C GLY A 119 3.62 1.61 19.42
N ARG A 120 2.46 2.26 19.60
CA ARG A 120 2.27 3.69 19.36
C ARG A 120 1.72 4.38 20.60
N ARG A 121 2.08 5.63 20.80
CA ARG A 121 1.70 6.44 21.97
C ARG A 121 1.02 7.71 21.51
N ALA A 122 -0.18 7.99 22.03
CA ALA A 122 -0.88 9.24 21.77
C ALA A 122 -0.06 10.45 22.27
N VAL A 123 -0.07 11.53 21.49
CA VAL A 123 0.58 12.81 21.78
C VAL A 123 -0.49 13.88 21.90
N GLY A 124 -0.68 14.40 23.12
CA GLY A 124 -1.72 15.40 23.39
C GLY A 124 -3.13 14.83 23.31
N GLU A 125 -4.08 15.72 23.15
CA GLU A 125 -5.51 15.40 23.11
C GLU A 125 -6.03 15.24 21.67
N THR A 126 -6.98 14.33 21.50
CA THR A 126 -7.74 14.21 20.25
C THR A 126 -8.61 15.45 20.06
N SER A 127 -8.42 16.16 18.95
CA SER A 127 -9.29 17.26 18.58
C SER A 127 -10.52 16.80 17.80
N ARG A 128 -11.59 17.57 17.91
CA ARG A 128 -12.81 17.37 17.12
C ARG A 128 -13.07 18.58 16.23
N HIS A 129 -13.42 18.30 14.98
CA HIS A 129 -13.77 19.28 13.97
C HIS A 129 -15.09 18.81 13.33
N GLY A 130 -16.22 19.28 13.84
CA GLY A 130 -17.53 18.73 13.49
C GLY A 130 -17.64 17.25 13.86
N THR A 131 -17.82 16.41 12.86
CA THR A 131 -17.84 14.94 13.02
C THR A 131 -16.46 14.28 12.85
N LEU A 132 -15.45 15.03 12.39
CA LEU A 132 -14.08 14.54 12.27
C LEU A 132 -13.35 14.53 13.62
N THR A 133 -12.46 13.55 13.78
CA THR A 133 -11.49 13.51 14.87
C THR A 133 -10.09 13.52 14.32
N LEU A 134 -9.16 14.22 14.99
CA LEU A 134 -7.75 14.23 14.62
C LEU A 134 -6.90 13.97 15.87
N ALA A 135 -6.12 12.92 15.85
CA ALA A 135 -5.21 12.52 16.92
C ALA A 135 -3.80 12.27 16.39
N LEU A 136 -2.80 12.67 17.16
CA LEU A 136 -1.39 12.45 16.85
C LEU A 136 -0.85 11.28 17.67
N TYR A 137 -0.05 10.42 17.04
CA TYR A 137 0.64 9.31 17.69
C TYR A 137 2.13 9.32 17.36
N GLU A 138 2.97 9.17 18.36
CA GLU A 138 4.36 8.76 18.18
C GLU A 138 4.42 7.29 17.82
N ASN A 139 5.28 6.95 16.87
CA ASN A 139 5.42 5.59 16.37
C ASN A 139 6.68 4.93 16.94
N GLY A 140 6.53 4.15 18.01
CA GLY A 140 7.64 3.38 18.61
C GLY A 140 8.18 2.26 17.70
N ARG A 141 7.45 1.95 16.60
CA ARG A 141 7.90 1.03 15.55
C ARG A 141 8.60 1.74 14.40
N HIS A 142 8.94 3.02 14.56
CA HIS A 142 9.62 3.80 13.53
C HIS A 142 10.97 3.17 13.17
N ARG A 143 11.14 2.91 11.87
CA ARG A 143 12.37 2.39 11.27
C ARG A 143 12.79 3.28 10.11
N PRO A 144 13.70 4.22 10.30
CA PRO A 144 14.16 5.10 9.24
C PRO A 144 14.62 4.33 8.02
N ARG A 145 14.18 4.79 6.84
CA ARG A 145 14.63 4.26 5.56
C ARG A 145 15.92 4.97 5.17
N ARG A 146 16.99 4.21 4.97
CA ARG A 146 18.30 4.69 4.51
C ARG A 146 18.49 4.49 3.01
N PHE A 147 17.69 3.61 2.42
CA PHE A 147 17.74 3.28 1.01
C PHE A 147 16.37 2.83 0.53
N THR A 148 16.04 3.16 -0.72
CA THR A 148 14.83 2.73 -1.41
C THR A 148 15.18 2.48 -2.88
N ALA A 149 14.96 1.26 -3.35
CA ALA A 149 15.25 0.92 -4.75
C ALA A 149 14.40 1.74 -5.73
N THR A 150 13.15 2.02 -5.34
CA THR A 150 12.23 2.87 -6.12
C THR A 150 12.76 4.29 -6.34
N ASP A 151 13.53 4.87 -5.42
CA ASP A 151 14.14 6.19 -5.61
C ASP A 151 15.51 6.12 -6.31
N ALA A 152 16.20 4.98 -6.19
CA ALA A 152 17.50 4.76 -6.81
C ALA A 152 17.43 4.25 -8.25
N TYR A 153 16.26 3.85 -8.74
CA TYR A 153 16.06 3.09 -9.99
C TYR A 153 16.71 3.70 -11.23
N ALA A 154 16.71 5.04 -11.36
CA ALA A 154 17.27 5.70 -12.53
C ALA A 154 18.79 5.45 -12.72
N ARG A 155 19.48 5.09 -11.61
CA ARG A 155 20.90 4.75 -11.60
C ARG A 155 21.14 3.25 -11.76
N ALA A 156 20.09 2.45 -11.79
CA ALA A 156 20.20 1.01 -11.90
C ALA A 156 20.81 0.62 -13.26
N ARG A 157 21.58 -0.45 -13.28
CA ARG A 157 21.85 -1.20 -14.50
C ARG A 157 20.78 -2.28 -14.62
N VAL A 158 19.94 -2.20 -15.66
CA VAL A 158 18.86 -3.17 -15.87
C VAL A 158 19.15 -4.04 -17.07
N TYR A 159 18.92 -5.34 -16.93
CA TYR A 159 19.17 -6.31 -18.00
C TYR A 159 18.27 -7.55 -17.85
N LEU A 160 18.08 -8.24 -18.99
CA LEU A 160 17.55 -9.60 -19.02
C LEU A 160 18.70 -10.57 -18.89
N GLU A 161 18.66 -11.43 -17.88
CA GLU A 161 19.62 -12.52 -17.68
C GLU A 161 19.02 -13.84 -18.18
N GLN A 162 19.74 -14.50 -19.05
CA GLN A 162 19.37 -15.80 -19.61
C GLN A 162 19.82 -16.93 -18.68
N PRO A 163 19.25 -18.14 -18.79
CA PRO A 163 19.69 -19.31 -18.01
C PRO A 163 21.17 -19.69 -18.19
N ASP A 164 21.77 -19.37 -19.33
CA ASP A 164 23.18 -19.57 -19.61
C ASP A 164 24.10 -18.47 -19.06
N GLY A 165 23.52 -17.48 -18.33
CA GLY A 165 24.24 -16.35 -17.76
C GLY A 165 24.48 -15.18 -18.74
N SER A 166 24.10 -15.32 -20.01
CA SER A 166 24.18 -14.21 -20.96
C SER A 166 23.20 -13.09 -20.58
N ARG A 167 23.56 -11.84 -20.92
CA ARG A 167 22.80 -10.64 -20.53
C ARG A 167 22.47 -9.79 -21.73
N ARG A 168 21.27 -9.20 -21.71
CA ARG A 168 20.83 -8.20 -22.66
C ARG A 168 20.38 -6.96 -21.91
N ASP A 169 21.14 -5.87 -22.07
CA ASP A 169 20.87 -4.61 -21.36
C ASP A 169 19.52 -4.00 -21.77
N CYS A 170 18.87 -3.37 -20.80
CA CYS A 170 17.62 -2.63 -20.94
C CYS A 170 17.94 -1.14 -20.65
N PRO A 171 18.21 -0.33 -21.68
CA PRO A 171 18.66 1.05 -21.49
C PRO A 171 17.59 1.91 -20.85
N PHE A 172 18.04 2.96 -20.13
CA PHE A 172 17.18 3.97 -19.54
C PHE A 172 16.78 5.01 -20.57
N ASP A 173 15.49 5.27 -20.75
CA ASP A 173 14.93 6.22 -21.72
C ASP A 173 14.59 7.61 -21.11
N GLY A 174 14.96 7.84 -19.84
CA GLY A 174 14.60 9.03 -19.08
C GLY A 174 13.39 8.83 -18.17
N LYS A 175 12.63 7.74 -18.35
CA LYS A 175 11.46 7.38 -17.54
C LYS A 175 11.48 5.95 -17.04
N ALA A 176 11.98 5.03 -17.85
CA ALA A 176 12.01 3.60 -17.56
C ALA A 176 13.24 2.96 -18.17
N HIS A 177 13.68 1.83 -17.63
CA HIS A 177 14.63 0.93 -18.28
C HIS A 177 13.84 -0.05 -19.14
N ARG A 178 13.97 0.01 -20.48
CA ARG A 178 13.18 -0.80 -21.40
C ARG A 178 14.04 -1.85 -22.10
N CYS A 179 13.54 -3.07 -22.10
CA CYS A 179 14.26 -4.18 -22.74
C CYS A 179 13.97 -4.24 -24.24
N PRO A 180 14.98 -4.27 -25.12
CA PRO A 180 14.79 -4.32 -26.55
C PRO A 180 14.00 -5.56 -27.00
N GLY A 181 13.03 -5.36 -27.91
CA GLY A 181 12.22 -6.44 -28.47
C GLY A 181 11.13 -6.99 -27.56
N ALA A 182 10.90 -6.39 -26.39
CA ALA A 182 9.86 -6.80 -25.45
C ALA A 182 9.30 -5.58 -24.70
N ALA A 183 8.36 -4.88 -25.33
CA ALA A 183 7.82 -3.61 -24.81
C ALA A 183 7.21 -3.71 -23.40
N HIS A 184 6.74 -4.88 -23.01
CA HIS A 184 6.19 -5.15 -21.68
C HIS A 184 7.26 -5.44 -20.62
N LEU A 185 8.52 -5.68 -21.02
CA LEU A 185 9.62 -5.90 -20.08
C LEU A 185 10.36 -4.58 -19.86
N TYR A 186 10.06 -3.95 -18.72
CA TYR A 186 10.71 -2.71 -18.29
C TYR A 186 10.74 -2.63 -16.76
N VAL A 187 11.50 -1.68 -16.25
CA VAL A 187 11.56 -1.33 -14.83
C VAL A 187 11.32 0.17 -14.69
N ALA A 188 10.31 0.55 -13.93
CA ALA A 188 9.96 1.94 -13.65
C ALA A 188 9.31 2.08 -12.27
N PRO A 189 9.40 3.26 -11.62
CA PRO A 189 8.62 3.53 -10.44
C PRO A 189 7.19 3.91 -10.86
N GLU A 190 6.23 3.11 -10.42
CA GLU A 190 4.82 3.29 -10.74
C GLU A 190 3.95 3.16 -9.48
N TRP A 191 2.71 3.67 -9.57
CA TRP A 191 1.69 3.42 -8.57
C TRP A 191 0.83 2.24 -9.00
N HIS A 192 0.83 1.21 -8.18
CA HIS A 192 -0.03 0.04 -8.36
C HIS A 192 -0.72 -0.33 -7.07
N GLU A 193 -1.78 -1.09 -7.20
CA GLU A 193 -2.55 -1.61 -6.09
C GLU A 193 -2.21 -3.08 -5.88
N ILE A 194 -1.86 -3.44 -4.63
CA ILE A 194 -1.71 -4.82 -4.19
C ILE A 194 -2.76 -5.04 -3.10
N LEU A 195 -3.72 -5.94 -3.33
CA LEU A 195 -4.81 -6.23 -2.38
C LEU A 195 -5.43 -4.96 -1.79
N TYR A 196 -5.91 -4.04 -2.67
CA TYR A 196 -6.55 -2.77 -2.29
C TYR A 196 -5.62 -1.74 -1.63
N GLU A 197 -4.33 -2.01 -1.53
CA GLU A 197 -3.34 -1.06 -1.03
C GLU A 197 -2.58 -0.39 -2.17
N PRO A 198 -2.80 0.90 -2.44
CA PRO A 198 -2.00 1.64 -3.42
C PRO A 198 -0.59 1.83 -2.89
N ARG A 199 0.40 1.48 -3.73
CA ARG A 199 1.83 1.58 -3.41
C ARG A 199 2.61 2.16 -4.56
N ARG A 200 3.57 3.02 -4.26
CA ARG A 200 4.62 3.40 -5.20
C ARG A 200 5.76 2.38 -5.09
N CYS A 201 6.09 1.74 -6.19
CA CYS A 201 7.03 0.62 -6.21
C CYS A 201 7.77 0.55 -7.54
N LEU A 202 8.77 -0.29 -7.64
CA LEU A 202 9.31 -0.71 -8.94
C LEU A 202 8.32 -1.68 -9.59
N TRP A 203 7.76 -1.25 -10.71
CA TRP A 203 7.04 -2.16 -11.58
C TRP A 203 8.02 -3.02 -12.37
N MET A 204 7.85 -4.33 -12.31
CA MET A 204 8.63 -5.31 -13.06
C MET A 204 7.72 -6.44 -13.57
N HIS A 205 7.90 -6.84 -14.81
CA HIS A 205 7.22 -8.00 -15.36
C HIS A 205 8.17 -9.19 -15.39
N ALA A 206 7.79 -10.31 -14.76
CA ALA A 206 8.60 -11.51 -14.82
C ALA A 206 8.68 -12.03 -16.26
N PRO A 207 9.86 -12.19 -16.83
CA PRO A 207 10.01 -12.89 -18.12
C PRO A 207 9.70 -14.37 -17.92
N GLY A 208 9.26 -15.06 -19.00
CA GLY A 208 9.03 -16.50 -18.97
C GLY A 208 10.32 -17.31 -19.11
N GLY A 209 10.19 -18.63 -18.91
CA GLY A 209 11.23 -19.57 -19.33
C GLY A 209 12.54 -19.47 -18.56
N LYS A 210 12.51 -19.34 -17.25
CA LYS A 210 13.71 -19.26 -16.37
C LYS A 210 14.60 -18.03 -16.59
N GLN A 211 14.21 -17.08 -17.42
CA GLN A 211 14.88 -15.79 -17.54
C GLN A 211 14.61 -14.94 -16.31
N ARG A 212 15.50 -13.99 -16.04
CA ARG A 212 15.33 -12.99 -14.99
C ARG A 212 15.35 -11.58 -15.57
N LEU A 213 14.42 -10.73 -15.13
CA LEU A 213 14.58 -9.29 -15.27
C LEU A 213 15.31 -8.81 -14.03
N VAL A 214 16.47 -8.20 -14.20
CA VAL A 214 17.39 -7.85 -13.12
C VAL A 214 17.60 -6.34 -13.11
N ALA A 215 17.51 -5.71 -11.93
CA ALA A 215 17.95 -4.35 -11.66
C ALA A 215 19.14 -4.40 -10.67
N GLU A 216 20.30 -4.00 -11.11
CA GLU A 216 21.52 -3.94 -10.30
C GLU A 216 21.69 -2.50 -9.78
N LEU A 217 21.80 -2.36 -8.48
CA LEU A 217 21.84 -1.08 -7.77
C LEU A 217 23.01 -1.00 -6.80
N ASP A 218 23.75 0.08 -6.89
CA ASP A 218 24.85 0.43 -6.00
C ASP A 218 24.37 1.24 -4.79
N GLY A 219 25.19 1.27 -3.74
CA GLY A 219 25.06 2.21 -2.65
C GLY A 219 24.02 1.83 -1.60
N VAL A 220 23.66 0.55 -1.49
CA VAL A 220 22.87 0.04 -0.37
C VAL A 220 23.74 0.09 0.89
N PRO A 221 23.37 0.86 1.94
CA PRO A 221 24.22 1.00 3.13
C PRO A 221 24.47 -0.34 3.83
N GLY A 222 25.68 -0.55 4.35
CA GLY A 222 25.95 -1.64 5.27
C GLY A 222 25.25 -1.44 6.62
N GLY A 223 25.07 -2.54 7.37
CA GLY A 223 24.46 -2.53 8.70
C GLY A 223 22.94 -2.34 8.74
N VAL A 224 22.28 -2.13 7.61
CA VAL A 224 20.81 -2.01 7.54
C VAL A 224 20.12 -3.39 7.48
N GLY A 225 18.85 -3.43 7.84
CA GLY A 225 17.94 -4.50 7.44
C GLY A 225 17.57 -4.30 5.97
N LEU A 226 18.01 -5.21 5.11
CA LEU A 226 17.62 -5.22 3.70
C LEU A 226 16.27 -5.92 3.58
N ARG A 227 15.21 -5.17 3.34
CA ARG A 227 13.84 -5.69 3.22
C ARG A 227 13.42 -5.71 1.76
N LEU A 228 13.08 -6.90 1.27
CA LEU A 228 12.37 -7.09 0.02
C LEU A 228 10.88 -7.17 0.33
N GLU A 229 10.08 -6.33 -0.29
CA GLU A 229 8.63 -6.37 -0.23
C GLU A 229 8.03 -6.30 -1.63
N GLY A 230 6.90 -7.00 -1.84
CA GLY A 230 6.22 -6.95 -3.13
C GLY A 230 5.04 -7.89 -3.24
N GLY A 231 4.32 -7.77 -4.35
CA GLY A 231 3.15 -8.58 -4.68
C GLY A 231 2.78 -8.49 -6.16
N ILE A 232 1.88 -9.35 -6.59
CA ILE A 232 1.26 -9.25 -7.91
C ILE A 232 0.31 -8.06 -7.89
N ILE A 233 0.34 -7.23 -8.92
CA ILE A 233 -0.56 -6.09 -9.02
C ILE A 233 -2.02 -6.57 -9.13
N PHE A 234 -2.95 -5.79 -8.55
CA PHE A 234 -4.34 -6.18 -8.37
C PHE A 234 -5.02 -6.65 -9.65
N GLU A 235 -4.83 -5.97 -10.78
CA GLU A 235 -5.44 -6.30 -12.08
C GLU A 235 -5.05 -7.70 -12.57
N HIS A 236 -3.96 -8.27 -12.06
CA HIS A 236 -3.42 -9.56 -12.47
C HIS A 236 -3.42 -10.62 -11.36
N ALA A 237 -3.89 -10.27 -10.16
CA ALA A 237 -3.96 -11.18 -9.02
C ALA A 237 -5.08 -12.21 -9.13
N PHE A 238 -6.11 -11.96 -9.94
CA PHE A 238 -7.22 -12.88 -10.20
C PHE A 238 -7.03 -13.62 -11.52
N PRO A 239 -7.43 -14.86 -11.63
CA PRO A 239 -7.89 -15.86 -10.69
C PRO A 239 -6.77 -16.81 -10.23
N LYS A 240 -7.06 -17.66 -9.21
CA LYS A 240 -6.24 -18.85 -8.89
C LYS A 240 -6.40 -19.88 -10.02
N ASP A 241 -5.67 -19.68 -11.09
CA ASP A 241 -5.66 -20.59 -12.24
C ASP A 241 -4.32 -21.34 -12.26
N ALA A 242 -4.35 -22.66 -12.38
CA ALA A 242 -3.18 -23.52 -12.44
C ALA A 242 -2.24 -23.21 -13.63
N ARG A 243 -2.72 -22.43 -14.62
CA ARG A 243 -1.90 -21.94 -15.73
C ARG A 243 -0.90 -20.86 -15.30
N PHE A 244 -1.15 -20.16 -14.21
CA PHE A 244 -0.27 -19.12 -13.73
C PHE A 244 0.80 -19.71 -12.82
N SER A 245 2.05 -19.38 -13.10
CA SER A 245 3.17 -19.85 -12.28
C SER A 245 3.38 -18.97 -11.05
N THR A 246 4.03 -19.53 -10.03
CA THR A 246 4.58 -18.75 -8.92
C THR A 246 5.60 -17.76 -9.47
N THR A 247 5.55 -16.53 -8.97
CA THR A 247 6.53 -15.49 -9.26
C THR A 247 7.56 -15.45 -8.15
N HIS A 248 8.82 -15.57 -8.52
CA HIS A 248 9.94 -15.49 -7.60
C HIS A 248 10.57 -14.11 -7.68
N LEU A 249 10.76 -13.50 -6.52
CA LEU A 249 11.49 -12.25 -6.33
C LEU A 249 12.73 -12.54 -5.52
N GLY A 250 13.80 -11.82 -5.75
CA GLY A 250 14.97 -11.97 -4.91
C GLY A 250 15.94 -10.82 -5.01
N VAL A 251 16.83 -10.78 -4.04
CA VAL A 251 17.97 -9.89 -3.99
C VAL A 251 19.22 -10.73 -3.77
N ASP A 252 20.17 -10.59 -4.69
CA ASP A 252 21.48 -11.25 -4.62
C ASP A 252 22.57 -10.19 -4.36
N ASP A 253 23.60 -10.56 -3.65
CA ASP A 253 24.83 -9.75 -3.55
C ASP A 253 25.53 -9.78 -4.93
N ALA A 254 25.81 -8.60 -5.47
CA ALA A 254 26.41 -8.50 -6.80
C ALA A 254 27.87 -8.96 -6.81
N ALA A 255 28.58 -8.86 -5.69
CA ALA A 255 30.01 -9.18 -5.60
C ALA A 255 30.29 -10.68 -5.69
N ASN A 256 29.43 -11.50 -5.09
CA ASN A 256 29.65 -12.97 -5.00
C ASN A 256 28.47 -13.79 -5.53
N GLY A 257 27.36 -13.17 -5.90
CA GLY A 257 26.15 -13.83 -6.38
C GLY A 257 25.35 -14.56 -5.31
N ALA A 258 25.68 -14.39 -4.03
CA ALA A 258 24.96 -15.03 -2.93
C ALA A 258 23.54 -14.47 -2.80
N ARG A 259 22.56 -15.36 -2.58
CA ARG A 259 21.20 -14.98 -2.28
C ARG A 259 21.13 -14.33 -0.91
N LEU A 260 20.73 -13.05 -0.86
CA LEU A 260 20.48 -12.31 0.39
C LEU A 260 19.08 -12.59 0.91
N VAL A 261 18.07 -12.39 0.07
CA VAL A 261 16.66 -12.57 0.44
C VAL A 261 15.82 -12.95 -0.77
N SER A 262 14.73 -13.70 -0.57
CA SER A 262 13.81 -14.05 -1.66
C SER A 262 12.39 -14.27 -1.16
N LEU A 263 11.44 -14.09 -2.09
CA LEU A 263 10.01 -14.33 -1.91
C LEU A 263 9.50 -15.23 -3.05
N ALA A 264 8.53 -16.06 -2.74
CA ALA A 264 7.77 -16.84 -3.71
C ALA A 264 6.30 -16.44 -3.60
N ILE A 265 5.78 -15.75 -4.61
CA ILE A 265 4.41 -15.24 -4.63
C ILE A 265 3.56 -16.18 -5.48
N PRO A 266 2.65 -16.95 -4.86
CA PRO A 266 1.78 -17.87 -5.59
C PRO A 266 0.76 -17.09 -6.43
N PRO A 267 0.12 -17.75 -7.42
CA PRO A 267 -1.04 -17.17 -8.10
C PRO A 267 -2.20 -16.95 -7.14
N GLY A 268 -2.87 -15.82 -7.26
CA GLY A 268 -4.03 -15.46 -6.48
C GLY A 268 -3.91 -14.09 -5.84
N LEU A 269 -4.97 -13.71 -5.11
CA LEU A 269 -5.02 -12.45 -4.41
C LEU A 269 -4.27 -12.60 -3.07
N GLU A 270 -3.01 -12.30 -3.10
CA GLU A 270 -2.14 -12.23 -1.93
C GLU A 270 -1.82 -10.76 -1.64
N GLY A 271 -1.73 -10.41 -0.36
CA GLY A 271 -1.24 -9.09 0.05
C GLY A 271 0.25 -8.94 -0.22
N VAL A 272 0.82 -7.85 0.25
CA VAL A 272 2.25 -7.61 0.18
C VAL A 272 2.99 -8.67 0.97
N GLN A 273 3.85 -9.43 0.28
CA GLN A 273 4.79 -10.35 0.90
C GLN A 273 6.08 -9.63 1.23
N LYS A 274 6.76 -10.04 2.29
CA LYS A 274 8.00 -9.42 2.73
C LYS A 274 8.97 -10.42 3.33
N ALA A 275 10.25 -10.16 3.14
CA ALA A 275 11.34 -10.84 3.82
C ALA A 275 12.48 -9.85 4.07
N GLU A 276 13.24 -10.06 5.13
CA GLU A 276 14.29 -9.16 5.56
C GLU A 276 15.53 -9.94 5.96
N VAL A 277 16.70 -9.39 5.65
CA VAL A 277 18.00 -9.89 6.10
C VAL A 277 18.85 -8.71 6.57
N ARG A 278 19.64 -8.88 7.60
CA ARG A 278 20.62 -7.88 8.00
C ARG A 278 21.85 -7.95 7.10
N LEU A 279 22.23 -6.81 6.51
CA LEU A 279 23.50 -6.68 5.78
C LEU A 279 24.65 -6.53 6.77
N PRO A 280 25.84 -7.03 6.44
CA PRO A 280 27.06 -6.78 7.21
C PRO A 280 27.32 -5.27 7.37
N ASP A 281 27.87 -4.90 8.52
CA ASP A 281 28.34 -3.53 8.74
C ASP A 281 29.53 -3.22 7.83
N GLY A 282 29.68 -1.97 7.41
CA GLY A 282 30.84 -1.53 6.64
C GLY A 282 30.49 -0.81 5.32
N ALA A 283 31.22 -1.14 4.26
CA ALA A 283 31.07 -0.47 2.97
C ALA A 283 29.68 -0.69 2.37
N PRO A 284 29.19 0.24 1.54
CA PRO A 284 27.95 0.05 0.79
C PRO A 284 28.02 -1.19 -0.12
N HIS A 285 26.90 -1.86 -0.26
CA HIS A 285 26.74 -3.03 -1.11
C HIS A 285 26.16 -2.67 -2.48
N THR A 286 26.53 -3.45 -3.48
CA THR A 286 25.83 -3.52 -4.77
C THR A 286 24.92 -4.74 -4.74
N VAL A 287 23.64 -4.56 -5.05
CA VAL A 287 22.64 -5.64 -5.02
C VAL A 287 22.01 -5.83 -6.40
N LYS A 288 21.62 -7.07 -6.70
CA LYS A 288 20.82 -7.45 -7.87
C LYS A 288 19.42 -7.81 -7.42
N ILE A 289 18.47 -6.95 -7.74
CA ILE A 289 17.04 -7.18 -7.54
C ILE A 289 16.52 -7.88 -8.80
N TRP A 290 15.83 -8.98 -8.65
CA TRP A 290 15.36 -9.72 -9.81
C TRP A 290 13.96 -10.30 -9.62
N VAL A 291 13.29 -10.52 -10.76
CA VAL A 291 12.01 -11.19 -10.86
C VAL A 291 12.08 -12.31 -11.91
N GLN A 292 11.43 -13.44 -11.61
CA GLN A 292 11.39 -14.64 -12.45
C GLN A 292 10.06 -15.36 -12.32
N ALA A 293 9.57 -15.94 -13.43
CA ALA A 293 8.45 -16.88 -13.43
C ALA A 293 8.62 -17.88 -14.58
N ASP A 294 8.12 -19.10 -14.44
CA ASP A 294 8.16 -20.08 -15.53
C ASP A 294 7.24 -19.67 -16.68
N ASN A 295 6.04 -19.16 -16.35
CA ASN A 295 5.10 -18.55 -17.29
C ASN A 295 4.97 -17.07 -16.98
N ALA A 296 5.21 -16.21 -17.98
CA ALA A 296 5.15 -14.76 -17.85
C ALA A 296 3.73 -14.18 -17.73
N ASP A 297 2.70 -14.96 -18.13
CA ASP A 297 1.34 -14.43 -18.22
C ASP A 297 0.84 -13.90 -16.87
N ARG A 298 0.47 -12.63 -16.85
CA ARG A 298 -0.03 -11.89 -15.67
C ARG A 298 0.91 -11.96 -14.46
N ARG A 299 2.23 -11.92 -14.70
CA ARG A 299 3.25 -11.93 -13.66
C ARG A 299 3.91 -10.55 -13.49
N GLN A 300 3.08 -9.51 -13.54
CA GLN A 300 3.48 -8.15 -13.20
C GLN A 300 3.52 -7.98 -11.69
N VAL A 301 4.65 -7.52 -11.21
CA VAL A 301 4.87 -7.28 -9.79
C VAL A 301 5.13 -5.80 -9.51
N CYS A 302 4.64 -5.39 -8.37
CA CYS A 302 5.01 -4.17 -7.70
C CYS A 302 5.89 -4.57 -6.51
N LEU A 303 7.16 -4.20 -6.54
CA LEU A 303 8.12 -4.54 -5.49
C LEU A 303 8.95 -3.34 -5.08
N ASP A 304 9.51 -3.38 -3.88
CA ASP A 304 10.57 -2.47 -3.46
C ASP A 304 11.62 -3.20 -2.63
N VAL A 305 12.81 -2.63 -2.59
CA VAL A 305 13.90 -3.06 -1.71
C VAL A 305 14.31 -1.88 -0.87
N LEU A 306 14.14 -2.04 0.43
CA LEU A 306 14.37 -1.00 1.42
C LEU A 306 15.59 -1.33 2.26
N GLY A 307 16.47 -0.37 2.48
CA GLY A 307 17.44 -0.41 3.57
C GLY A 307 16.83 0.31 4.76
N VAL A 308 16.46 -0.43 5.80
CA VAL A 308 15.81 0.10 7.01
C VAL A 308 16.75 -0.02 8.22
N GLU A 309 16.65 0.89 9.17
CA GLU A 309 17.39 0.71 10.42
C GLU A 309 16.95 -0.57 11.13
N PRO A 310 17.87 -1.34 11.71
CA PRO A 310 17.53 -2.51 12.50
C PRO A 310 16.60 -2.14 13.66
N GLU A 311 15.72 -3.06 14.07
CA GLU A 311 14.93 -2.87 15.29
C GLU A 311 15.86 -2.71 16.50
N VAL A 312 15.70 -1.61 17.23
CA VAL A 312 16.45 -1.38 18.47
C VAL A 312 15.80 -2.25 19.54
N GLY A 313 16.38 -3.40 19.83
CA GLY A 313 15.96 -4.14 21.02
C GLY A 313 15.76 -5.66 20.95
N VAL A 314 16.06 -6.33 19.86
CA VAL A 314 16.19 -7.79 19.89
C VAL A 314 17.68 -8.14 19.96
N ARG A 315 18.26 -7.98 21.15
CA ARG A 315 19.48 -8.75 21.49
C ARG A 315 19.00 -10.18 21.76
N GLY A 316 19.37 -11.09 20.85
CA GLY A 316 19.16 -12.52 21.01
C GLY A 316 19.87 -13.09 22.24
#